data_d5566aff6ff5b4354ce2c7b4d1c5703b
#
_entry.id   d5566aff6ff5b4354ce2c7b4d1c5703b
#
_cell.length_a   1.000
_cell.length_b   1.000
_cell.length_c   1.000
_cell.angle_alpha   90.00
_cell.angle_beta   90.00
_cell.angle_gamma   90.00
#
_symmetry.space_group_name_H-M   'P 1'
#
loop_
_entity.id
_entity.type
_entity.pdbx_description
1 polymer ?
#
loop_
_entity_poly.entity_id
_entity_poly.type
_entity_poly.pdbx_seq_one_letter_code
_entity_poly.pdbx_strand_id
1 'polypeptide(L)'
;MSHRALYRQYRPATFSEMIGQEHITTILKNQVKSGTTAHAYLFAGTRGTGKTSAARILARAVNCEEPVNGEPCGLCRSCGISAGECADIIELDAASNTGVDDMRDIIEKARFMPLELKHKVYIIDEAHALTANAFNALLKTLEEPPPHVTFILATTEPHKIPATIISRCQRMDFHRLGVSDMVKRTEEVLQRENAHIERDGLLAIARAAEGGMRDCLSLADQCLSFCGNKVSTQDVYGVLGSMEDGFLFDMAEAILSSDPARALELLDQVVRDGRDLKVFLHDLTQHMRSLLLTKLCGHCSDILDCTEDSMKRYEEQATGAGETRLLRCSELLLQAEGRLRTVTMPRALIESTLVRISRPEEKRTMDDLMERIEVLERQVRERAAAPRRTAIAEAIPIGEKPDADEYPCDYGFEEPPEPEDAPPFDVEEPAGAKAAPKPEKPSPAHPAKPAETAGSMSPQKLWKAILDKLGETERTIAVSGMYGKGSAINGNVLEVAFESEIIYRMMSAPGALEKVNGAADKVAPGYTVRMTQKSGGDDIESTARALYGSAFRIEN
;
A
#
# COMPACT_ATOMS: atom_id res chain seq x y z
N MET A 1 -31.31 -20.86 -15.91
CA MET A 1 -30.30 -20.06 -16.61
C MET A 1 -29.19 -19.76 -15.61
N SER A 2 -27.90 -19.93 -15.97
CA SER A 2 -26.79 -19.59 -15.05
C SER A 2 -26.81 -18.07 -14.86
N HIS A 3 -26.85 -17.62 -13.60
CA HIS A 3 -26.75 -16.21 -13.24
C HIS A 3 -25.43 -15.66 -13.76
N ARG A 4 -25.48 -14.67 -14.65
CA ARG A 4 -24.28 -14.00 -15.17
C ARG A 4 -24.12 -12.70 -14.40
N ALA A 5 -22.98 -12.50 -13.76
CA ALA A 5 -22.72 -11.30 -12.96
C ALA A 5 -22.96 -10.00 -13.75
N LEU A 6 -23.58 -9.01 -13.11
CA LEU A 6 -24.01 -7.74 -13.74
C LEU A 6 -22.87 -7.04 -14.47
N TYR A 7 -21.66 -6.99 -13.90
CA TYR A 7 -20.51 -6.34 -14.54
C TYR A 7 -20.05 -7.03 -15.83
N ARG A 8 -20.42 -8.31 -16.06
CA ARG A 8 -20.15 -9.03 -17.31
C ARG A 8 -21.26 -8.82 -18.33
N GLN A 9 -22.51 -8.82 -17.87
CA GLN A 9 -23.70 -8.69 -18.71
C GLN A 9 -23.82 -7.28 -19.29
N TYR A 10 -23.54 -6.26 -18.46
CA TYR A 10 -23.63 -4.84 -18.81
C TYR A 10 -22.28 -4.20 -19.16
N ARG A 11 -21.31 -5.02 -19.61
CA ARG A 11 -20.04 -4.49 -20.11
C ARG A 11 -20.29 -3.64 -21.36
N PRO A 12 -19.76 -2.39 -21.43
CA PRO A 12 -19.91 -1.53 -22.59
C PRO A 12 -19.50 -2.23 -23.90
N ALA A 13 -20.34 -2.13 -24.92
CA ALA A 13 -20.12 -2.67 -26.26
C ALA A 13 -19.64 -1.59 -27.24
N THR A 14 -19.86 -0.31 -26.93
CA THR A 14 -19.51 0.87 -27.73
C THR A 14 -18.80 1.91 -26.85
N PHE A 15 -18.05 2.83 -27.45
CA PHE A 15 -17.40 3.93 -26.72
C PHE A 15 -18.44 4.88 -26.09
N SER A 16 -19.60 5.04 -26.72
CA SER A 16 -20.70 5.88 -26.21
C SER A 16 -21.36 5.33 -24.94
N GLU A 17 -21.23 4.04 -24.69
CA GLU A 17 -21.69 3.41 -23.44
C GLU A 17 -20.67 3.52 -22.29
N MET A 18 -19.46 3.97 -22.59
CA MET A 18 -18.44 4.21 -21.57
C MET A 18 -18.70 5.55 -20.88
N ILE A 19 -18.65 5.55 -19.55
CA ILE A 19 -18.97 6.70 -18.72
C ILE A 19 -17.70 7.31 -18.16
N GLY A 20 -17.66 8.65 -18.07
CA GLY A 20 -16.58 9.40 -17.40
C GLY A 20 -15.20 9.31 -18.08
N GLN A 21 -15.17 8.85 -19.37
CA GLN A 21 -13.93 8.70 -20.13
C GLN A 21 -14.02 9.41 -21.50
N GLU A 22 -14.77 10.51 -21.58
CA GLU A 22 -15.09 11.22 -22.84
C GLU A 22 -13.84 11.67 -23.57
N HIS A 23 -12.79 12.07 -22.84
CA HIS A 23 -11.50 12.48 -23.41
C HIS A 23 -10.81 11.34 -24.16
N ILE A 24 -10.84 10.11 -23.66
CA ILE A 24 -10.27 8.92 -24.32
C ILE A 24 -11.17 8.46 -25.47
N THR A 25 -12.46 8.32 -25.20
CA THR A 25 -13.40 7.82 -26.21
C THR A 25 -13.46 8.70 -27.43
N THR A 26 -13.36 10.04 -27.27
CA THR A 26 -13.29 10.99 -28.37
C THR A 26 -12.02 10.80 -29.21
N ILE A 27 -10.85 10.61 -28.58
CA ILE A 27 -9.59 10.36 -29.31
C ILE A 27 -9.69 9.07 -30.10
N LEU A 28 -10.12 7.97 -29.46
CA LEU A 28 -10.21 6.66 -30.09
C LEU A 28 -11.22 6.63 -31.25
N LYS A 29 -12.39 7.26 -31.07
CA LYS A 29 -13.39 7.42 -32.15
C LYS A 29 -12.81 8.17 -33.36
N ASN A 30 -12.11 9.27 -33.12
CA ASN A 30 -11.50 10.07 -34.19
C ASN A 30 -10.42 9.29 -34.94
N GLN A 31 -9.60 8.51 -34.23
CA GLN A 31 -8.57 7.67 -34.85
C GLN A 31 -9.15 6.55 -35.71
N VAL A 32 -10.20 5.87 -35.22
CA VAL A 32 -10.91 4.86 -35.99
C VAL A 32 -11.55 5.49 -37.24
N LYS A 33 -12.19 6.67 -37.10
CA LYS A 33 -12.84 7.38 -38.20
C LYS A 33 -11.84 7.84 -39.29
N SER A 34 -10.65 8.28 -38.88
CA SER A 34 -9.62 8.72 -39.80
C SER A 34 -8.72 7.59 -40.32
N GLY A 35 -8.85 6.36 -39.77
CA GLY A 35 -7.96 5.26 -40.13
C GLY A 35 -6.50 5.43 -39.62
N THR A 36 -6.28 6.33 -38.63
CA THR A 36 -4.95 6.67 -38.10
C THR A 36 -4.74 6.08 -36.72
N THR A 37 -5.13 4.82 -36.52
CA THR A 37 -4.92 4.12 -35.22
C THR A 37 -3.44 3.86 -34.99
N ALA A 38 -3.01 3.99 -33.73
CA ALA A 38 -1.64 3.68 -33.33
C ALA A 38 -1.37 2.17 -33.35
N HIS A 39 -0.13 1.79 -33.59
CA HIS A 39 0.30 0.39 -33.52
C HIS A 39 0.36 -0.16 -32.09
N ALA A 40 0.52 0.71 -31.09
CA ALA A 40 0.54 0.34 -29.69
C ALA A 40 -0.11 1.40 -28.79
N TYR A 41 -0.89 0.94 -27.85
CA TYR A 41 -1.57 1.75 -26.83
C TYR A 41 -1.16 1.29 -25.43
N LEU A 42 -1.06 2.24 -24.52
CA LEU A 42 -0.92 1.99 -23.09
C LEU A 42 -2.13 2.60 -22.35
N PHE A 43 -3.04 1.75 -21.88
CA PHE A 43 -4.21 2.15 -21.09
C PHE A 43 -3.85 2.06 -19.60
N ALA A 44 -3.66 3.21 -18.96
CA ALA A 44 -3.27 3.34 -17.58
C ALA A 44 -4.44 3.87 -16.73
N GLY A 45 -4.58 3.40 -15.49
CA GLY A 45 -5.61 3.87 -14.55
C GLY A 45 -6.00 2.83 -13.53
N THR A 46 -6.77 3.22 -12.52
CA THR A 46 -7.19 2.33 -11.43
C THR A 46 -8.06 1.17 -11.94
N ARG A 47 -8.21 0.14 -11.10
CA ARG A 47 -9.04 -1.02 -11.42
C ARG A 47 -10.51 -0.59 -11.66
N GLY A 48 -11.21 -1.28 -12.54
CA GLY A 48 -12.65 -1.07 -12.74
C GLY A 48 -13.05 0.15 -13.59
N THR A 49 -12.09 0.99 -14.07
CA THR A 49 -12.33 2.22 -14.84
C THR A 49 -12.64 2.03 -16.34
N GLY A 50 -12.61 0.78 -16.82
CA GLY A 50 -13.01 0.47 -18.20
C GLY A 50 -11.88 0.22 -19.19
N LYS A 51 -10.60 0.10 -18.76
CA LYS A 51 -9.43 -0.13 -19.63
C LYS A 51 -9.61 -1.32 -20.57
N THR A 52 -9.89 -2.50 -20.03
CA THR A 52 -10.09 -3.73 -20.82
C THR A 52 -11.34 -3.65 -21.70
N SER A 53 -12.39 -2.93 -21.26
CA SER A 53 -13.59 -2.69 -22.07
C SER A 53 -13.26 -1.80 -23.27
N ALA A 54 -12.55 -0.70 -23.07
CA ALA A 54 -12.08 0.17 -24.15
C ALA A 54 -11.17 -0.57 -25.13
N ALA A 55 -10.28 -1.44 -24.63
CA ALA A 55 -9.42 -2.26 -25.48
C ALA A 55 -10.23 -3.19 -26.40
N ARG A 56 -11.24 -3.86 -25.85
CA ARG A 56 -12.15 -4.72 -26.64
C ARG A 56 -12.98 -3.93 -27.65
N ILE A 57 -13.48 -2.75 -27.25
CA ILE A 57 -14.23 -1.87 -28.18
C ILE A 57 -13.32 -1.40 -29.30
N LEU A 58 -12.08 -0.97 -29.00
CA LEU A 58 -11.11 -0.55 -30.00
C LEU A 58 -10.77 -1.72 -30.96
N ALA A 59 -10.52 -2.92 -30.44
CA ALA A 59 -10.26 -4.11 -31.24
C ALA A 59 -11.40 -4.42 -32.23
N ARG A 60 -12.63 -4.23 -31.80
CA ARG A 60 -13.82 -4.38 -32.67
C ARG A 60 -13.95 -3.24 -33.66
N ALA A 61 -13.69 -2.01 -33.24
CA ALA A 61 -13.85 -0.82 -34.06
C ALA A 61 -12.84 -0.77 -35.22
N VAL A 62 -11.57 -1.13 -34.98
CA VAL A 62 -10.53 -1.18 -36.06
C VAL A 62 -10.80 -2.30 -37.06
N ASN A 63 -11.49 -3.35 -36.66
CA ASN A 63 -11.85 -4.48 -37.50
C ASN A 63 -13.23 -4.34 -38.15
N CYS A 64 -14.02 -3.34 -37.75
CA CYS A 64 -15.36 -3.13 -38.28
C CYS A 64 -15.31 -2.78 -39.78
N GLU A 65 -16.22 -3.36 -40.57
CA GLU A 65 -16.31 -3.11 -42.02
C GLU A 65 -16.82 -1.71 -42.29
N GLU A 66 -17.81 -1.24 -41.51
CA GLU A 66 -18.44 0.06 -41.64
C GLU A 66 -18.59 0.72 -40.25
N PRO A 67 -17.54 1.31 -39.69
CA PRO A 67 -17.62 1.97 -38.38
C PRO A 67 -18.51 3.22 -38.47
N VAL A 68 -19.50 3.30 -37.58
CA VAL A 68 -20.43 4.44 -37.53
C VAL A 68 -19.86 5.46 -36.52
N ASN A 69 -19.43 6.62 -36.99
CA ASN A 69 -18.80 7.66 -36.17
C ASN A 69 -17.62 7.21 -35.35
N GLY A 70 -16.84 6.21 -35.84
CA GLY A 70 -15.72 5.62 -35.12
C GLY A 70 -16.11 4.54 -34.10
N GLU A 71 -17.37 4.16 -34.06
CA GLU A 71 -17.91 3.07 -33.24
C GLU A 71 -18.04 1.78 -34.07
N PRO A 72 -17.89 0.59 -33.45
CA PRO A 72 -18.18 -0.65 -34.12
C PRO A 72 -19.70 -0.73 -34.43
N CYS A 73 -20.09 -1.05 -35.68
CA CYS A 73 -21.50 -1.10 -36.08
C CYS A 73 -22.32 -2.21 -35.39
N GLY A 74 -21.65 -3.24 -34.85
CA GLY A 74 -22.29 -4.37 -34.16
C GLY A 74 -23.01 -5.38 -35.05
N LEU A 75 -23.17 -5.10 -36.34
CA LEU A 75 -24.01 -5.87 -37.27
C LEU A 75 -23.19 -6.59 -38.37
N CYS A 76 -22.03 -6.07 -38.76
CA CYS A 76 -21.21 -6.67 -39.81
C CYS A 76 -20.58 -8.00 -39.36
N ARG A 77 -20.11 -8.80 -40.33
CA ARG A 77 -19.48 -10.09 -40.09
C ARG A 77 -18.30 -9.96 -39.11
N SER A 78 -17.43 -8.98 -39.29
CA SER A 78 -16.26 -8.73 -38.45
C SER A 78 -16.66 -8.40 -37.00
N CYS A 79 -17.72 -7.63 -36.77
CA CYS A 79 -18.26 -7.36 -35.45
C CYS A 79 -18.85 -8.62 -34.78
N GLY A 80 -19.50 -9.50 -35.56
CA GLY A 80 -20.01 -10.79 -35.08
C GLY A 80 -18.85 -11.71 -34.63
N ILE A 81 -17.83 -11.84 -35.44
CA ILE A 81 -16.62 -12.63 -35.13
C ILE A 81 -15.91 -12.06 -33.89
N SER A 82 -15.69 -10.74 -33.83
CA SER A 82 -15.02 -10.05 -32.74
C SER A 82 -15.78 -10.09 -31.40
N ALA A 83 -17.07 -10.43 -31.41
CA ALA A 83 -17.88 -10.55 -30.18
C ALA A 83 -17.68 -11.91 -29.48
N GLY A 84 -17.17 -12.92 -30.21
CA GLY A 84 -16.86 -14.25 -29.72
C GLY A 84 -15.37 -14.47 -29.46
N GLU A 85 -14.98 -15.71 -29.33
CA GLU A 85 -13.58 -16.12 -29.34
C GLU A 85 -13.05 -16.03 -30.78
N CYS A 86 -12.04 -15.23 -30.99
CA CYS A 86 -11.45 -14.95 -32.31
C CYS A 86 -9.93 -15.13 -32.25
N ALA A 87 -9.37 -15.83 -33.24
CA ALA A 87 -7.93 -16.04 -33.34
C ALA A 87 -7.12 -14.75 -33.61
N ASP A 88 -7.78 -13.70 -34.13
CA ASP A 88 -7.14 -12.42 -34.45
C ASP A 88 -7.29 -11.35 -33.33
N ILE A 89 -8.12 -11.62 -32.30
CA ILE A 89 -8.20 -10.78 -31.11
C ILE A 89 -7.85 -11.63 -29.90
N ILE A 90 -6.62 -11.48 -29.44
CA ILE A 90 -6.06 -12.30 -28.37
C ILE A 90 -5.97 -11.45 -27.11
N GLU A 91 -6.70 -11.83 -26.08
CA GLU A 91 -6.64 -11.21 -24.76
C GLU A 91 -5.88 -12.12 -23.80
N LEU A 92 -4.88 -11.56 -23.14
CA LEU A 92 -3.98 -12.23 -22.23
C LEU A 92 -3.96 -11.47 -20.91
N ASP A 93 -4.09 -12.20 -19.82
CA ASP A 93 -3.82 -11.70 -18.50
C ASP A 93 -2.33 -11.94 -18.19
N ALA A 94 -1.58 -10.85 -18.07
CA ALA A 94 -0.16 -10.92 -17.76
C ALA A 94 0.13 -11.48 -16.36
N ALA A 95 -0.84 -11.46 -15.43
CA ALA A 95 -0.67 -12.09 -14.13
C ALA A 95 -0.57 -13.63 -14.23
N SER A 96 -1.23 -14.22 -15.22
CA SER A 96 -1.20 -15.65 -15.51
C SER A 96 -0.12 -16.05 -16.52
N ASN A 97 0.30 -15.10 -17.39
CA ASN A 97 1.25 -15.32 -18.50
C ASN A 97 2.42 -14.33 -18.38
N THR A 98 3.24 -14.49 -17.34
CA THR A 98 4.37 -13.59 -17.03
C THR A 98 5.64 -13.91 -17.81
N GLY A 99 5.69 -15.06 -18.47
CA GLY A 99 6.89 -15.66 -19.03
C GLY A 99 7.41 -14.96 -20.28
N VAL A 100 8.72 -15.08 -20.51
CA VAL A 100 9.37 -14.61 -21.74
C VAL A 100 8.92 -15.46 -22.94
N ASP A 101 8.69 -16.74 -22.70
CA ASP A 101 8.35 -17.68 -23.78
C ASP A 101 6.92 -17.43 -24.28
N ASP A 102 5.97 -17.11 -23.38
CA ASP A 102 4.61 -16.67 -23.76
C ASP A 102 4.66 -15.43 -24.67
N MET A 103 5.51 -14.44 -24.32
CA MET A 103 5.67 -13.25 -25.14
C MET A 103 6.34 -13.53 -26.48
N ARG A 104 7.31 -14.44 -26.54
CA ARG A 104 7.94 -14.85 -27.82
C ARG A 104 6.94 -15.53 -28.74
N ASP A 105 6.08 -16.40 -28.22
CA ASP A 105 5.01 -17.05 -28.98
C ASP A 105 4.03 -16.02 -29.58
N ILE A 106 3.68 -14.98 -28.80
CA ILE A 106 2.83 -13.90 -29.28
C ILE A 106 3.51 -13.12 -30.40
N ILE A 107 4.79 -12.77 -30.23
CA ILE A 107 5.58 -12.04 -31.22
C ILE A 107 5.74 -12.85 -32.51
N GLU A 108 5.95 -14.15 -32.39
CA GLU A 108 6.01 -15.04 -33.55
C GLU A 108 4.68 -15.10 -34.28
N LYS A 109 3.57 -15.29 -33.56
CA LYS A 109 2.20 -15.27 -34.12
C LYS A 109 1.82 -13.92 -34.72
N ALA A 110 2.36 -12.82 -34.19
CA ALA A 110 2.11 -11.47 -34.71
C ALA A 110 2.69 -11.23 -36.12
N ARG A 111 3.69 -12.00 -36.52
CA ARG A 111 4.28 -11.89 -37.87
C ARG A 111 3.37 -12.41 -38.97
N PHE A 112 2.44 -13.28 -38.64
CA PHE A 112 1.50 -13.83 -39.63
C PHE A 112 0.29 -12.93 -39.81
N MET A 113 -0.21 -12.86 -41.06
CA MET A 113 -1.40 -12.10 -41.39
C MET A 113 -2.63 -12.60 -40.59
N PRO A 114 -3.62 -11.74 -40.35
CA PRO A 114 -4.89 -12.13 -39.75
C PRO A 114 -5.58 -13.24 -40.56
N LEU A 115 -6.34 -14.10 -39.87
CA LEU A 115 -7.07 -15.20 -40.51
C LEU A 115 -8.46 -14.79 -40.98
N GLU A 116 -9.18 -14.03 -40.17
CA GLU A 116 -10.60 -13.71 -40.38
C GLU A 116 -10.88 -12.21 -40.40
N LEU A 117 -10.02 -11.41 -39.76
CA LEU A 117 -10.21 -9.98 -39.56
C LEU A 117 -9.21 -9.15 -40.39
N LYS A 118 -9.34 -7.81 -40.34
CA LYS A 118 -8.39 -6.89 -41.02
C LYS A 118 -7.09 -6.72 -40.23
N HIS A 119 -7.20 -6.66 -38.90
CA HIS A 119 -6.08 -6.44 -37.98
C HIS A 119 -6.05 -7.52 -36.90
N LYS A 120 -4.85 -7.93 -36.51
CA LYS A 120 -4.59 -8.68 -35.28
C LYS A 120 -4.46 -7.73 -34.12
N VAL A 121 -5.21 -7.97 -33.04
CA VAL A 121 -5.16 -7.14 -31.83
C VAL A 121 -4.76 -8.00 -30.65
N TYR A 122 -3.68 -7.60 -29.98
CA TYR A 122 -3.20 -8.21 -28.77
C TYR A 122 -3.52 -7.31 -27.58
N ILE A 123 -4.41 -7.76 -26.70
CA ILE A 123 -4.77 -7.07 -25.46
C ILE A 123 -4.04 -7.76 -24.32
N ILE A 124 -3.08 -7.05 -23.71
CA ILE A 124 -2.31 -7.55 -22.56
C ILE A 124 -2.81 -6.81 -21.32
N ASP A 125 -3.65 -7.49 -20.56
CA ASP A 125 -4.19 -6.93 -19.31
C ASP A 125 -3.21 -7.14 -18.15
N GLU A 126 -3.25 -6.26 -17.17
CA GLU A 126 -2.31 -6.16 -16.04
C GLU A 126 -0.82 -6.24 -16.48
N ALA A 127 -0.50 -5.54 -17.55
CA ALA A 127 0.82 -5.59 -18.20
C ALA A 127 2.00 -5.34 -17.25
N HIS A 128 1.79 -4.68 -16.10
CA HIS A 128 2.82 -4.49 -15.09
C HIS A 128 3.32 -5.79 -14.43
N ALA A 129 2.60 -6.91 -14.59
CA ALA A 129 3.00 -8.22 -14.11
C ALA A 129 4.03 -8.91 -15.01
N LEU A 130 4.25 -8.41 -16.24
CA LEU A 130 5.26 -8.95 -17.14
C LEU A 130 6.67 -8.80 -16.57
N THR A 131 7.50 -9.80 -16.80
CA THR A 131 8.92 -9.74 -16.43
C THR A 131 9.70 -8.74 -17.31
N ALA A 132 10.81 -8.21 -16.81
CA ALA A 132 11.68 -7.32 -17.57
C ALA A 132 12.15 -7.94 -18.90
N ASN A 133 12.38 -9.25 -18.91
CA ASN A 133 12.78 -9.98 -20.12
C ASN A 133 11.62 -10.11 -21.13
N ALA A 134 10.38 -10.22 -20.66
CA ALA A 134 9.18 -10.23 -21.50
C ALA A 134 8.98 -8.86 -22.18
N PHE A 135 9.15 -7.76 -21.44
CA PHE A 135 9.16 -6.42 -22.03
C PHE A 135 10.28 -6.23 -23.07
N ASN A 136 11.50 -6.70 -22.79
CA ASN A 136 12.60 -6.62 -23.73
C ASN A 136 12.33 -7.38 -25.03
N ALA A 137 11.63 -8.51 -24.96
CA ALA A 137 11.22 -9.25 -26.16
C ALA A 137 10.24 -8.44 -27.04
N LEU A 138 9.31 -7.68 -26.42
CA LEU A 138 8.34 -6.85 -27.13
C LEU A 138 8.96 -5.63 -27.82
N LEU A 139 10.10 -5.09 -27.31
CA LEU A 139 10.68 -3.83 -27.80
C LEU A 139 10.89 -3.82 -29.31
N LYS A 140 11.49 -4.88 -29.88
CA LYS A 140 11.77 -4.96 -31.32
C LYS A 140 10.48 -4.88 -32.16
N THR A 141 9.40 -5.52 -31.69
CA THR A 141 8.11 -5.53 -32.40
C THR A 141 7.38 -4.19 -32.25
N LEU A 142 7.59 -3.47 -31.15
CA LEU A 142 7.04 -2.13 -30.94
C LEU A 142 7.82 -1.06 -31.73
N GLU A 143 9.11 -1.30 -32.03
CA GLU A 143 9.95 -0.41 -32.88
C GLU A 143 9.62 -0.57 -34.36
N GLU A 144 9.46 -1.82 -34.80
CA GLU A 144 9.15 -2.18 -36.17
C GLU A 144 7.85 -3.00 -36.25
N PRO A 145 6.70 -2.36 -35.97
CA PRO A 145 5.42 -3.07 -35.86
C PRO A 145 4.95 -3.54 -37.25
N PRO A 146 4.46 -4.79 -37.36
CA PRO A 146 3.75 -5.22 -38.54
C PRO A 146 2.51 -4.35 -38.79
N PRO A 147 2.21 -3.91 -40.02
CA PRO A 147 1.14 -2.95 -40.30
C PRO A 147 -0.28 -3.48 -39.96
N HIS A 148 -0.42 -4.79 -39.83
CA HIS A 148 -1.69 -5.46 -39.48
C HIS A 148 -1.83 -5.75 -37.99
N VAL A 149 -0.91 -5.30 -37.13
CA VAL A 149 -0.91 -5.63 -35.70
C VAL A 149 -1.12 -4.37 -34.87
N THR A 150 -1.96 -4.50 -33.84
CA THR A 150 -2.14 -3.47 -32.81
C THR A 150 -1.97 -4.10 -31.43
N PHE A 151 -1.08 -3.52 -30.62
CA PHE A 151 -0.89 -3.90 -29.23
C PHE A 151 -1.66 -2.96 -28.30
N ILE A 152 -2.36 -3.49 -27.29
CA ILE A 152 -3.03 -2.70 -26.27
C ILE A 152 -2.57 -3.24 -24.90
N LEU A 153 -1.71 -2.48 -24.22
CA LEU A 153 -1.24 -2.79 -22.87
C LEU A 153 -2.15 -2.08 -21.87
N ALA A 154 -2.81 -2.83 -21.00
CA ALA A 154 -3.63 -2.25 -19.93
C ALA A 154 -2.94 -2.47 -18.59
N THR A 155 -2.89 -1.45 -17.72
CA THR A 155 -2.22 -1.54 -16.42
C THR A 155 -2.88 -0.69 -15.36
N THR A 156 -2.86 -1.18 -14.12
CA THR A 156 -3.20 -0.39 -12.93
C THR A 156 -1.99 0.35 -12.34
N GLU A 157 -0.76 -0.06 -12.69
CA GLU A 157 0.49 0.47 -12.15
C GLU A 157 1.44 0.94 -13.26
N PRO A 158 1.17 2.11 -13.87
CA PRO A 158 1.97 2.61 -14.99
C PRO A 158 3.43 2.88 -14.64
N HIS A 159 3.74 3.12 -13.36
CA HIS A 159 5.11 3.36 -12.89
C HIS A 159 5.99 2.10 -12.93
N LYS A 160 5.41 0.90 -13.00
CA LYS A 160 6.14 -0.36 -13.17
C LYS A 160 6.46 -0.69 -14.63
N ILE A 161 5.85 0.01 -15.58
CA ILE A 161 6.13 -0.18 -17.01
C ILE A 161 7.44 0.53 -17.39
N PRO A 162 8.38 -0.14 -18.06
CA PRO A 162 9.63 0.50 -18.49
C PRO A 162 9.40 1.72 -19.39
N ALA A 163 10.17 2.78 -19.19
CA ALA A 163 10.08 4.01 -19.98
C ALA A 163 10.30 3.77 -21.49
N THR A 164 11.10 2.75 -21.83
CA THR A 164 11.35 2.31 -23.22
C THR A 164 10.09 1.78 -23.91
N ILE A 165 9.16 1.18 -23.17
CA ILE A 165 7.84 0.73 -23.67
C ILE A 165 6.90 1.93 -23.75
N ILE A 166 6.83 2.75 -22.70
CA ILE A 166 5.94 3.91 -22.64
C ILE A 166 6.19 4.86 -23.82
N SER A 167 7.46 5.10 -24.17
CA SER A 167 7.83 5.99 -25.27
C SER A 167 7.40 5.52 -26.67
N ARG A 168 7.01 4.24 -26.82
CA ARG A 168 6.57 3.62 -28.09
C ARG A 168 5.07 3.35 -28.13
N CYS A 169 4.37 3.64 -27.04
CA CYS A 169 2.92 3.46 -26.92
C CYS A 169 2.21 4.81 -26.86
N GLN A 170 1.04 4.90 -27.46
CA GLN A 170 0.15 6.02 -27.22
C GLN A 170 -0.52 5.81 -25.85
N ARG A 171 -0.19 6.66 -24.89
CA ARG A 171 -0.71 6.59 -23.52
C ARG A 171 -2.09 7.20 -23.44
N MET A 172 -3.00 6.49 -22.75
CA MET A 172 -4.36 6.88 -22.44
C MET A 172 -4.58 6.70 -20.93
N ASP A 173 -4.78 7.81 -20.21
CA ASP A 173 -4.95 7.79 -18.77
C ASP A 173 -6.45 7.77 -18.41
N PHE A 174 -6.91 6.65 -17.86
CA PHE A 174 -8.28 6.45 -17.41
C PHE A 174 -8.46 7.04 -16.01
N HIS A 175 -9.42 7.93 -15.87
CA HIS A 175 -9.75 8.56 -14.61
C HIS A 175 -10.69 7.68 -13.77
N ARG A 176 -10.69 7.92 -12.45
CA ARG A 176 -11.73 7.39 -11.58
C ARG A 176 -13.08 7.99 -11.96
N LEU A 177 -14.12 7.18 -11.90
CA LEU A 177 -15.49 7.65 -12.18
C LEU A 177 -16.02 8.43 -10.98
N GLY A 178 -16.78 9.49 -11.26
CA GLY A 178 -17.53 10.21 -10.24
C GLY A 178 -18.62 9.36 -9.61
N VAL A 179 -18.90 9.59 -8.33
CA VAL A 179 -19.97 8.86 -7.61
C VAL A 179 -21.32 9.04 -8.29
N SER A 180 -21.64 10.27 -8.73
CA SER A 180 -22.89 10.59 -9.45
C SER A 180 -23.07 9.80 -10.74
N ASP A 181 -21.98 9.60 -11.50
CA ASP A 181 -22.01 8.87 -12.76
C ASP A 181 -22.16 7.36 -12.52
N MET A 182 -21.48 6.85 -11.49
CA MET A 182 -21.61 5.44 -11.07
C MET A 182 -23.04 5.14 -10.60
N VAL A 183 -23.63 6.02 -9.79
CA VAL A 183 -25.03 5.87 -9.32
C VAL A 183 -25.99 5.84 -10.51
N LYS A 184 -25.93 6.82 -11.41
CA LYS A 184 -26.80 6.87 -12.61
C LYS A 184 -26.71 5.59 -13.42
N ARG A 185 -25.48 5.10 -13.68
CA ARG A 185 -25.29 3.88 -14.46
C ARG A 185 -25.81 2.65 -13.74
N THR A 186 -25.59 2.57 -12.43
CA THR A 186 -26.12 1.44 -11.64
C THR A 186 -27.64 1.45 -11.63
N GLU A 187 -28.28 2.62 -11.48
CA GLU A 187 -29.74 2.77 -11.59
C GLU A 187 -30.28 2.29 -12.95
N GLU A 188 -29.62 2.67 -14.07
CA GLU A 188 -30.00 2.18 -15.41
C GLU A 188 -29.92 0.66 -15.52
N VAL A 189 -28.87 0.05 -14.95
CA VAL A 189 -28.68 -1.40 -14.95
C VAL A 189 -29.78 -2.07 -14.11
N LEU A 190 -30.04 -1.56 -12.91
CA LEU A 190 -31.07 -2.09 -12.01
C LEU A 190 -32.48 -2.02 -12.61
N GLN A 191 -32.80 -0.91 -13.30
CA GLN A 191 -34.07 -0.78 -14.00
C GLN A 191 -34.25 -1.87 -15.07
N ARG A 192 -33.19 -2.22 -15.81
CA ARG A 192 -33.23 -3.30 -16.82
C ARG A 192 -33.38 -4.68 -16.19
N GLU A 193 -32.91 -4.88 -14.97
CA GLU A 193 -33.04 -6.13 -14.19
C GLU A 193 -34.34 -6.18 -13.36
N ASN A 194 -35.20 -5.15 -13.43
CA ASN A 194 -36.41 -4.99 -12.59
C ASN A 194 -36.08 -5.06 -11.10
N ALA A 195 -34.94 -4.49 -10.71
CA ALA A 195 -34.46 -4.41 -9.34
C ALA A 195 -34.39 -2.96 -8.86
N HIS A 196 -34.44 -2.75 -7.56
CA HIS A 196 -34.40 -1.44 -6.94
C HIS A 196 -33.54 -1.46 -5.68
N ILE A 197 -32.62 -0.53 -5.61
CA ILE A 197 -31.83 -0.22 -4.40
C ILE A 197 -32.13 1.24 -4.04
N GLU A 198 -32.35 1.52 -2.77
CA GLU A 198 -32.58 2.89 -2.29
C GLU A 198 -31.39 3.80 -2.65
N ARG A 199 -31.66 5.08 -2.88
CA ARG A 199 -30.66 6.04 -3.36
C ARG A 199 -29.44 6.17 -2.44
N ASP A 200 -29.65 6.20 -1.13
CA ASP A 200 -28.56 6.30 -0.15
C ASP A 200 -27.72 5.01 -0.13
N GLY A 201 -28.35 3.86 -0.34
CA GLY A 201 -27.65 2.59 -0.55
C GLY A 201 -26.81 2.60 -1.83
N LEU A 202 -27.33 3.16 -2.94
CA LEU A 202 -26.54 3.31 -4.16
C LEU A 202 -25.33 4.25 -3.99
N LEU A 203 -25.48 5.32 -3.23
CA LEU A 203 -24.39 6.21 -2.88
C LEU A 203 -23.33 5.49 -2.03
N ALA A 204 -23.76 4.66 -1.07
CA ALA A 204 -22.85 3.85 -0.27
C ALA A 204 -22.07 2.85 -1.13
N ILE A 205 -22.73 2.14 -2.06
CA ILE A 205 -22.09 1.22 -3.01
C ILE A 205 -21.09 1.97 -3.91
N ALA A 206 -21.48 3.13 -4.45
CA ALA A 206 -20.61 3.90 -5.34
C ALA A 206 -19.38 4.44 -4.62
N ARG A 207 -19.50 4.88 -3.35
CA ARG A 207 -18.35 5.27 -2.52
C ARG A 207 -17.42 4.08 -2.26
N ALA A 208 -17.99 2.93 -1.86
CA ALA A 208 -17.22 1.72 -1.60
C ALA A 208 -16.49 1.18 -2.85
N ALA A 209 -16.97 1.49 -4.05
CA ALA A 209 -16.36 1.12 -5.32
C ALA A 209 -15.16 1.99 -5.73
N GLU A 210 -14.83 3.07 -4.99
CA GLU A 210 -13.66 3.96 -5.18
C GLU A 210 -13.43 4.41 -6.63
N GLY A 211 -14.49 4.62 -7.41
CA GLY A 211 -14.42 5.07 -8.80
C GLY A 211 -14.27 3.95 -9.84
N GLY A 212 -14.47 2.68 -9.44
CA GLY A 212 -14.47 1.51 -10.32
C GLY A 212 -15.89 1.02 -10.65
N MET A 213 -16.36 1.18 -11.90
CA MET A 213 -17.70 0.71 -12.29
C MET A 213 -17.87 -0.80 -12.16
N ARG A 214 -16.81 -1.58 -12.41
CA ARG A 214 -16.84 -3.03 -12.24
C ARG A 214 -17.13 -3.43 -10.79
N ASP A 215 -16.45 -2.77 -9.86
CA ASP A 215 -16.59 -3.06 -8.43
C ASP A 215 -17.95 -2.56 -7.93
N CYS A 216 -18.43 -1.40 -8.40
CA CYS A 216 -19.77 -0.89 -8.13
C CYS A 216 -20.88 -1.88 -8.55
N LEU A 217 -20.85 -2.38 -9.79
CA LEU A 217 -21.81 -3.37 -10.26
C LEU A 217 -21.67 -4.72 -9.55
N SER A 218 -20.46 -5.10 -9.13
CA SER A 218 -20.25 -6.34 -8.37
C SER A 218 -20.84 -6.25 -6.97
N LEU A 219 -20.70 -5.11 -6.30
CA LEU A 219 -21.30 -4.86 -4.99
C LEU A 219 -22.84 -4.79 -5.09
N ALA A 220 -23.37 -4.13 -6.12
CA ALA A 220 -24.81 -4.10 -6.37
C ALA A 220 -25.38 -5.53 -6.60
N ASP A 221 -24.69 -6.34 -7.40
CA ASP A 221 -25.05 -7.75 -7.66
C ASP A 221 -25.03 -8.59 -6.37
N GLN A 222 -24.06 -8.35 -5.51
CA GLN A 222 -23.97 -8.99 -4.19
C GLN A 222 -25.17 -8.61 -3.30
N CYS A 223 -25.54 -7.32 -3.26
CA CYS A 223 -26.71 -6.86 -2.51
C CYS A 223 -28.00 -7.51 -3.03
N LEU A 224 -28.19 -7.56 -4.35
CA LEU A 224 -29.36 -8.23 -4.96
C LEU A 224 -29.39 -9.73 -4.67
N SER A 225 -28.24 -10.38 -4.67
CA SER A 225 -28.14 -11.81 -4.38
C SER A 225 -28.51 -12.14 -2.92
N PHE A 226 -28.24 -11.22 -2.00
CA PHE A 226 -28.50 -11.39 -0.58
C PHE A 226 -29.94 -11.00 -0.19
N CYS A 227 -30.45 -9.86 -0.69
CA CYS A 227 -31.71 -9.27 -0.25
C CYS A 227 -32.85 -9.42 -1.29
N GLY A 228 -32.52 -9.91 -2.50
CA GLY A 228 -33.48 -9.97 -3.60
C GLY A 228 -33.65 -8.64 -4.35
N ASN A 229 -34.75 -8.48 -5.10
CA ASN A 229 -34.92 -7.37 -6.06
C ASN A 229 -35.21 -6.01 -5.39
N LYS A 230 -35.49 -5.95 -4.11
CA LYS A 230 -35.71 -4.70 -3.36
C LYS A 230 -34.75 -4.67 -2.19
N VAL A 231 -33.82 -3.72 -2.21
CA VAL A 231 -32.74 -3.59 -1.24
C VAL A 231 -32.87 -2.25 -0.53
N SER A 232 -32.99 -2.28 0.78
CA SER A 232 -32.97 -1.08 1.61
C SER A 232 -31.52 -0.59 1.83
N THR A 233 -31.38 0.64 2.28
CA THR A 233 -30.08 1.22 2.64
C THR A 233 -29.40 0.43 3.77
N GLN A 234 -30.16 -0.06 4.75
CA GLN A 234 -29.64 -0.88 5.84
C GLN A 234 -29.09 -2.23 5.36
N ASP A 235 -29.77 -2.86 4.41
CA ASP A 235 -29.30 -4.10 3.79
C ASP A 235 -27.96 -3.89 3.09
N VAL A 236 -27.79 -2.76 2.40
CA VAL A 236 -26.53 -2.40 1.74
C VAL A 236 -25.41 -2.27 2.76
N TYR A 237 -25.59 -1.53 3.84
CA TYR A 237 -24.60 -1.42 4.91
C TYR A 237 -24.27 -2.77 5.54
N GLY A 238 -25.27 -3.64 5.69
CA GLY A 238 -25.09 -5.02 6.18
C GLY A 238 -24.19 -5.86 5.26
N VAL A 239 -24.42 -5.78 3.94
CA VAL A 239 -23.63 -6.53 2.94
C VAL A 239 -22.23 -5.98 2.77
N LEU A 240 -22.06 -4.65 2.76
CA LEU A 240 -20.77 -3.98 2.65
C LEU A 240 -19.91 -4.10 3.93
N GLY A 241 -20.55 -4.39 5.08
CA GLY A 241 -19.90 -4.31 6.39
C GLY A 241 -19.57 -2.88 6.82
N SER A 242 -20.03 -1.86 6.07
CA SER A 242 -19.83 -0.43 6.35
C SER A 242 -20.69 0.03 7.51
N MET A 243 -20.31 1.16 8.12
CA MET A 243 -21.09 1.79 9.17
C MET A 243 -22.19 2.69 8.59
N GLU A 244 -23.35 2.71 9.27
CA GLU A 244 -24.38 3.69 8.98
C GLU A 244 -23.85 5.11 9.31
N ASP A 245 -24.20 6.10 8.49
CA ASP A 245 -23.79 7.48 8.69
C ASP A 245 -24.10 7.96 10.12
N GLY A 246 -25.29 7.61 10.66
CA GLY A 246 -25.70 7.96 12.02
C GLY A 246 -24.70 7.54 13.09
N PHE A 247 -24.24 6.29 13.00
CA PHE A 247 -23.26 5.73 13.93
C PHE A 247 -21.89 6.46 13.86
N LEU A 248 -21.47 6.84 12.65
CA LEU A 248 -20.22 7.59 12.46
C LEU A 248 -20.31 9.00 13.05
N PHE A 249 -21.47 9.66 12.94
CA PHE A 249 -21.71 10.95 13.61
C PHE A 249 -21.65 10.82 15.13
N ASP A 250 -22.27 9.77 15.71
CA ASP A 250 -22.24 9.53 17.17
C ASP A 250 -20.81 9.25 17.65
N MET A 251 -20.05 8.47 16.89
CA MET A 251 -18.63 8.19 17.19
C MET A 251 -17.78 9.47 17.12
N ALA A 252 -17.99 10.29 16.09
CA ALA A 252 -17.28 11.56 15.94
C ALA A 252 -17.63 12.53 17.06
N GLU A 253 -18.91 12.59 17.48
CA GLU A 253 -19.33 13.40 18.62
C GLU A 253 -18.65 12.97 19.92
N ALA A 254 -18.61 11.65 20.22
CA ALA A 254 -17.90 11.13 21.39
C ALA A 254 -16.42 11.52 21.39
N ILE A 255 -15.75 11.44 20.22
CA ILE A 255 -14.35 11.84 20.06
C ILE A 255 -14.20 13.36 20.29
N LEU A 256 -15.03 14.18 19.67
CA LEU A 256 -14.93 15.63 19.71
C LEU A 256 -15.34 16.20 21.07
N SER A 257 -16.29 15.59 21.78
CA SER A 257 -16.66 15.95 23.13
C SER A 257 -15.67 15.49 24.21
N SER A 258 -14.61 14.78 23.82
CA SER A 258 -13.60 14.24 24.74
C SER A 258 -14.13 13.14 25.68
N ASP A 259 -15.03 12.30 25.19
CA ASP A 259 -15.57 11.17 25.92
C ASP A 259 -14.99 9.83 25.39
N PRO A 260 -13.81 9.40 25.87
CA PRO A 260 -13.20 8.14 25.45
C PRO A 260 -14.00 6.91 25.91
N ALA A 261 -14.79 7.01 27.01
CA ALA A 261 -15.59 5.89 27.48
C ALA A 261 -16.70 5.59 26.47
N ARG A 262 -17.41 6.61 26.02
CA ARG A 262 -18.46 6.46 24.99
C ARG A 262 -17.88 5.97 23.66
N ALA A 263 -16.72 6.49 23.23
CA ALA A 263 -16.07 6.00 22.02
C ALA A 263 -15.68 4.52 22.09
N LEU A 264 -15.23 4.04 23.24
CA LEU A 264 -14.91 2.61 23.45
C LEU A 264 -16.17 1.74 23.52
N GLU A 265 -17.29 2.23 24.11
CA GLU A 265 -18.57 1.53 24.08
C GLU A 265 -19.08 1.32 22.65
N LEU A 266 -19.02 2.36 21.84
CA LEU A 266 -19.40 2.29 20.43
C LEU A 266 -18.49 1.32 19.66
N LEU A 267 -17.18 1.31 19.91
CA LEU A 267 -16.28 0.32 19.32
C LEU A 267 -16.65 -1.12 19.75
N ASP A 268 -17.00 -1.34 21.01
CA ASP A 268 -17.42 -2.65 21.48
C ASP A 268 -18.72 -3.12 20.78
N GLN A 269 -19.62 -2.20 20.46
CA GLN A 269 -20.81 -2.50 19.65
C GLN A 269 -20.42 -2.97 18.24
N VAL A 270 -19.48 -2.29 17.55
CA VAL A 270 -18.95 -2.73 16.24
C VAL A 270 -18.42 -4.16 16.28
N VAL A 271 -17.67 -4.48 17.36
CA VAL A 271 -17.10 -5.83 17.56
C VAL A 271 -18.20 -6.87 17.82
N ARG A 272 -19.21 -6.55 18.65
CA ARG A 272 -20.34 -7.45 18.94
C ARG A 272 -21.18 -7.74 17.71
N ASP A 273 -21.37 -6.73 16.85
CA ASP A 273 -22.10 -6.86 15.60
C ASP A 273 -21.29 -7.62 14.52
N GLY A 274 -20.07 -8.05 14.85
CA GLY A 274 -19.20 -8.83 13.96
C GLY A 274 -18.72 -8.08 12.73
N ARG A 275 -18.71 -6.75 12.75
CA ARG A 275 -18.27 -5.92 11.61
C ARG A 275 -16.74 -5.87 11.50
N ASP A 276 -16.24 -5.69 10.26
CA ASP A 276 -14.79 -5.62 10.02
C ASP A 276 -14.22 -4.31 10.57
N LEU A 277 -13.27 -4.44 11.49
CA LEU A 277 -12.57 -3.32 12.11
C LEU A 277 -11.75 -2.47 11.13
N LYS A 278 -11.34 -3.05 9.98
CA LYS A 278 -10.63 -2.29 8.93
C LYS A 278 -11.59 -1.36 8.20
N VAL A 279 -12.77 -1.89 7.86
CA VAL A 279 -13.83 -1.09 7.21
C VAL A 279 -14.28 0.02 8.16
N PHE A 280 -14.53 -0.31 9.43
CA PHE A 280 -14.87 0.69 10.44
C PHE A 280 -13.84 1.81 10.56
N LEU A 281 -12.55 1.47 10.65
CA LEU A 281 -11.49 2.49 10.77
C LEU A 281 -11.40 3.35 9.52
N HIS A 282 -11.55 2.75 8.34
CA HIS A 282 -11.60 3.47 7.06
C HIS A 282 -12.77 4.45 7.01
N ASP A 283 -13.99 3.99 7.34
CA ASP A 283 -15.21 4.81 7.34
C ASP A 283 -15.07 5.99 8.32
N LEU A 284 -14.54 5.74 9.54
CA LEU A 284 -14.28 6.78 10.52
C LEU A 284 -13.23 7.80 10.04
N THR A 285 -12.19 7.32 9.37
CA THR A 285 -11.16 8.20 8.77
C THR A 285 -11.76 9.10 7.69
N GLN A 286 -12.60 8.56 6.81
CA GLN A 286 -13.31 9.33 5.79
C GLN A 286 -14.30 10.32 6.41
N HIS A 287 -14.99 9.91 7.47
CA HIS A 287 -15.92 10.81 8.18
C HIS A 287 -15.19 12.01 8.80
N MET A 288 -14.06 11.78 9.48
CA MET A 288 -13.25 12.88 10.04
C MET A 288 -12.66 13.79 8.96
N ARG A 289 -12.25 13.23 7.82
CA ARG A 289 -11.84 14.00 6.64
C ARG A 289 -12.98 14.88 6.13
N SER A 290 -14.20 14.34 6.06
CA SER A 290 -15.38 15.09 5.61
C SER A 290 -15.68 16.27 6.55
N LEU A 291 -15.60 16.08 7.86
CA LEU A 291 -15.73 17.15 8.85
C LEU A 291 -14.64 18.24 8.68
N LEU A 292 -13.40 17.84 8.46
CA LEU A 292 -12.29 18.76 8.22
C LEU A 292 -12.50 19.58 6.95
N LEU A 293 -12.89 18.95 5.84
CA LEU A 293 -13.19 19.66 4.59
C LEU A 293 -14.37 20.62 4.73
N THR A 294 -15.43 20.20 5.41
CA THR A 294 -16.59 21.07 5.69
C THR A 294 -16.17 22.27 6.54
N LYS A 295 -15.28 22.07 7.53
CA LYS A 295 -14.76 23.16 8.36
C LYS A 295 -13.95 24.18 7.57
N LEU A 296 -13.14 23.72 6.61
CA LEU A 296 -12.24 24.57 5.80
C LEU A 296 -12.94 25.26 4.63
N CYS A 297 -13.80 24.53 3.93
CA CYS A 297 -14.41 24.96 2.66
C CYS A 297 -15.86 25.44 2.82
N GLY A 298 -16.49 25.23 3.98
CA GLY A 298 -17.92 25.46 4.17
C GLY A 298 -18.76 24.44 3.41
N HIS A 299 -19.74 24.91 2.64
CA HIS A 299 -20.60 24.03 1.82
C HIS A 299 -19.81 23.42 0.66
N CYS A 300 -19.51 22.14 0.72
CA CYS A 300 -18.67 21.41 -0.24
C CYS A 300 -19.31 20.09 -0.71
N SER A 301 -20.61 20.13 -0.97
CA SER A 301 -21.39 18.97 -1.44
C SER A 301 -20.77 18.25 -2.66
N ASP A 302 -20.18 19.03 -3.58
CA ASP A 302 -19.55 18.51 -4.80
C ASP A 302 -18.24 17.75 -4.53
N ILE A 303 -17.57 18.04 -3.39
CA ILE A 303 -16.32 17.36 -3.01
C ILE A 303 -16.60 16.13 -2.16
N LEU A 304 -17.67 16.16 -1.36
CA LEU A 304 -17.99 15.12 -0.38
C LEU A 304 -18.93 14.04 -0.94
N ASP A 305 -19.54 14.25 -2.11
CA ASP A 305 -20.52 13.33 -2.72
C ASP A 305 -21.55 12.83 -1.69
N CYS A 306 -22.12 13.73 -0.90
CA CYS A 306 -23.08 13.42 0.16
C CYS A 306 -24.46 14.02 -0.12
N THR A 307 -25.48 13.52 0.59
CA THR A 307 -26.82 14.09 0.54
C THR A 307 -26.88 15.44 1.22
N GLU A 308 -27.87 16.28 0.86
CA GLU A 308 -28.07 17.60 1.51
C GLU A 308 -28.29 17.46 3.03
N ASP A 309 -28.97 16.39 3.47
CA ASP A 309 -29.22 16.15 4.89
C ASP A 309 -27.94 15.75 5.64
N SER A 310 -27.11 14.86 5.04
CA SER A 310 -25.80 14.55 5.59
C SER A 310 -24.90 15.79 5.62
N MET A 311 -24.96 16.66 4.59
CA MET A 311 -24.20 17.90 4.54
C MET A 311 -24.52 18.85 5.68
N LYS A 312 -25.80 19.05 6.00
CA LYS A 312 -26.22 19.86 7.16
C LYS A 312 -25.66 19.31 8.48
N ARG A 313 -25.73 17.99 8.67
CA ARG A 313 -25.15 17.35 9.87
C ARG A 313 -23.64 17.54 9.95
N TYR A 314 -22.91 17.46 8.83
CA TYR A 314 -21.48 17.77 8.78
C TYR A 314 -21.21 19.23 9.16
N GLU A 315 -21.99 20.18 8.64
CA GLU A 315 -21.87 21.62 8.98
C GLU A 315 -22.11 21.88 10.47
N GLU A 316 -23.15 21.29 11.05
CA GLU A 316 -23.47 21.40 12.48
C GLU A 316 -22.33 20.85 13.34
N GLN A 317 -21.86 19.65 13.07
CA GLN A 317 -20.80 19.01 13.85
C GLN A 317 -19.43 19.68 13.66
N ALA A 318 -19.11 20.13 12.45
CA ALA A 318 -17.88 20.84 12.14
C ALA A 318 -17.82 22.23 12.81
N THR A 319 -18.98 22.88 13.01
CA THR A 319 -19.03 24.20 13.68
C THR A 319 -18.51 24.11 15.10
N GLY A 320 -18.86 23.07 15.84
CA GLY A 320 -18.41 22.81 17.21
C GLY A 320 -16.96 22.33 17.35
N ALA A 321 -16.34 21.88 16.27
CA ALA A 321 -15.00 21.30 16.28
C ALA A 321 -13.90 22.30 15.93
N GLY A 322 -12.78 22.24 16.64
CA GLY A 322 -11.58 23.02 16.29
C GLY A 322 -10.83 22.40 15.10
N GLU A 323 -10.35 23.24 14.17
CA GLU A 323 -9.61 22.82 12.98
C GLU A 323 -8.38 21.97 13.32
N THR A 324 -7.53 22.45 14.23
CA THR A 324 -6.34 21.72 14.70
C THR A 324 -6.67 20.34 15.24
N ARG A 325 -7.82 20.23 15.93
CA ARG A 325 -8.27 18.95 16.48
C ARG A 325 -8.72 17.97 15.39
N LEU A 326 -9.49 18.45 14.41
CA LEU A 326 -9.91 17.63 13.27
C LEU A 326 -8.71 17.14 12.45
N LEU A 327 -7.73 18.02 12.22
CA LEU A 327 -6.49 17.65 11.53
C LEU A 327 -5.75 16.55 12.27
N ARG A 328 -5.54 16.72 13.58
CA ARG A 328 -4.89 15.70 14.42
C ARG A 328 -5.64 14.37 14.44
N CYS A 329 -6.97 14.38 14.58
CA CYS A 329 -7.78 13.16 14.52
C CYS A 329 -7.57 12.44 13.19
N SER A 330 -7.60 13.17 12.07
CA SER A 330 -7.38 12.62 10.74
C SER A 330 -5.97 12.01 10.59
N GLU A 331 -4.93 12.68 11.07
CA GLU A 331 -3.55 12.16 11.03
C GLU A 331 -3.38 10.87 11.83
N LEU A 332 -3.90 10.82 13.05
CA LEU A 332 -3.77 9.65 13.91
C LEU A 332 -4.57 8.45 13.39
N LEU A 333 -5.74 8.69 12.79
CA LEU A 333 -6.54 7.65 12.16
C LEU A 333 -5.85 7.10 10.90
N LEU A 334 -5.30 7.96 10.04
CA LEU A 334 -4.52 7.54 8.87
C LEU A 334 -3.28 6.72 9.26
N GLN A 335 -2.58 7.11 10.35
CA GLN A 335 -1.46 6.34 10.86
C GLN A 335 -1.90 4.96 11.38
N ALA A 336 -3.05 4.89 12.05
CA ALA A 336 -3.61 3.63 12.54
C ALA A 336 -4.03 2.72 11.39
N GLU A 337 -4.67 3.27 10.34
CA GLU A 337 -5.06 2.53 9.13
C GLU A 337 -3.84 1.91 8.41
N GLY A 338 -2.75 2.69 8.27
CA GLY A 338 -1.51 2.19 7.70
C GLY A 338 -0.89 1.02 8.50
N ARG A 339 -1.00 1.06 9.84
CA ARG A 339 -0.48 0.02 10.73
C ARG A 339 -1.37 -1.22 10.82
N LEU A 340 -2.67 -1.08 10.55
CA LEU A 340 -3.65 -2.15 10.72
C LEU A 340 -3.34 -3.40 9.89
N ARG A 341 -2.59 -3.23 8.79
CA ARG A 341 -2.17 -4.34 7.91
C ARG A 341 -1.12 -5.27 8.52
N THR A 342 -0.34 -4.77 9.49
CA THR A 342 0.82 -5.48 10.04
C THR A 342 0.66 -5.87 11.51
N VAL A 343 -0.38 -5.38 12.19
CA VAL A 343 -0.58 -5.59 13.63
C VAL A 343 -1.36 -6.87 13.88
N THR A 344 -0.90 -7.65 14.88
CA THR A 344 -1.56 -8.90 15.32
C THR A 344 -2.82 -8.66 16.13
N MET A 345 -2.98 -7.49 16.77
CA MET A 345 -4.12 -7.12 17.62
C MET A 345 -4.82 -5.85 17.10
N PRO A 346 -5.64 -5.94 16.03
CA PRO A 346 -6.31 -4.79 15.42
C PRO A 346 -7.16 -3.98 16.41
N ARG A 347 -7.92 -4.67 17.28
CA ARG A 347 -8.80 -4.06 18.28
C ARG A 347 -8.01 -3.16 19.24
N ALA A 348 -6.91 -3.63 19.81
CA ALA A 348 -6.11 -2.86 20.75
C ALA A 348 -5.47 -1.61 20.10
N LEU A 349 -5.09 -1.69 18.83
CA LEU A 349 -4.61 -0.54 18.07
C LEU A 349 -5.70 0.54 17.95
N ILE A 350 -6.93 0.14 17.60
CA ILE A 350 -8.05 1.08 17.44
C ILE A 350 -8.45 1.67 18.79
N GLU A 351 -8.58 0.85 19.85
CA GLU A 351 -8.87 1.32 21.23
C GLU A 351 -7.86 2.37 21.67
N SER A 352 -6.56 2.11 21.51
CA SER A 352 -5.51 3.06 21.87
C SER A 352 -5.57 4.34 21.05
N THR A 353 -5.91 4.24 19.77
CA THR A 353 -6.06 5.40 18.88
C THR A 353 -7.27 6.24 19.29
N LEU A 354 -8.43 5.61 19.53
CA LEU A 354 -9.63 6.32 19.97
C LEU A 354 -9.40 7.06 21.30
N VAL A 355 -8.75 6.43 22.29
CA VAL A 355 -8.38 7.09 23.54
C VAL A 355 -7.47 8.30 23.32
N ARG A 356 -6.49 8.18 22.41
CA ARG A 356 -5.56 9.28 22.09
C ARG A 356 -6.24 10.47 21.42
N ILE A 357 -7.14 10.24 20.45
CA ILE A 357 -7.86 11.30 19.73
C ILE A 357 -8.96 11.93 20.57
N SER A 358 -9.57 11.17 21.49
CA SER A 358 -10.61 11.69 22.39
C SER A 358 -10.05 12.54 23.54
N ARG A 359 -8.76 12.41 23.87
CA ARG A 359 -8.16 13.28 24.89
C ARG A 359 -7.86 14.65 24.32
N PRO A 360 -8.25 15.73 25.02
CA PRO A 360 -7.80 17.08 24.64
C PRO A 360 -6.27 17.12 24.66
N GLU A 361 -5.67 17.84 23.73
CA GLU A 361 -4.26 18.13 23.82
C GLU A 361 -4.04 18.96 25.10
N GLU A 362 -3.30 18.43 26.04
CA GLU A 362 -2.49 19.31 26.86
C GLU A 362 -1.50 19.96 25.88
N LYS A 363 -1.73 21.20 25.54
CA LYS A 363 -0.83 21.99 24.72
C LYS A 363 0.53 21.99 25.43
N ARG A 364 1.41 21.10 25.02
CA ARG A 364 2.81 21.12 25.41
C ARG A 364 3.57 21.88 24.31
N THR A 365 3.15 23.12 24.09
CA THR A 365 4.00 24.04 23.34
C THR A 365 5.20 24.38 24.22
N MET A 366 6.33 24.70 23.61
CA MET A 366 7.52 25.12 24.35
C MET A 366 7.19 26.30 25.28
N ASP A 367 6.28 27.16 24.86
CA ASP A 367 5.77 28.29 25.63
C ASP A 367 4.95 27.86 26.85
N ASP A 368 4.08 26.86 26.73
CA ASP A 368 3.32 26.26 27.85
C ASP A 368 4.25 25.57 28.88
N LEU A 369 5.32 24.95 28.40
CA LEU A 369 6.34 24.37 29.28
C LEU A 369 7.14 25.47 29.99
N MET A 370 7.49 26.56 29.32
CA MET A 370 8.15 27.71 29.93
C MET A 370 7.25 28.41 30.95
N GLU A 371 5.99 28.65 30.64
CA GLU A 371 5.02 29.22 31.58
C GLU A 371 4.86 28.34 32.83
N ARG A 372 4.81 27.01 32.65
CA ARG A 372 4.71 26.06 33.77
C ARG A 372 6.00 25.99 34.60
N ILE A 373 7.16 26.13 33.98
CA ILE A 373 8.45 26.28 34.67
C ILE A 373 8.46 27.60 35.47
N GLU A 374 8.04 28.72 34.90
CA GLU A 374 7.95 30.00 35.61
C GLU A 374 6.99 29.94 36.82
N VAL A 375 5.84 29.30 36.66
CA VAL A 375 4.89 29.07 37.77
C VAL A 375 5.50 28.22 38.88
N LEU A 376 6.17 27.12 38.50
CA LEU A 376 6.85 26.25 39.49
C LEU A 376 8.02 26.99 40.17
N GLU A 377 8.82 27.75 39.45
CA GLU A 377 9.89 28.57 40.03
C GLU A 377 9.33 29.64 40.99
N ARG A 378 8.21 30.26 40.65
CA ARG A 378 7.53 31.21 41.54
C ARG A 378 7.08 30.52 42.83
N GLN A 379 6.42 29.36 42.73
CA GLN A 379 6.00 28.59 43.90
C GLN A 379 7.19 28.13 44.77
N VAL A 380 8.29 27.77 44.18
CA VAL A 380 9.52 27.41 44.91
C VAL A 380 10.10 28.65 45.62
N ARG A 381 10.14 29.81 44.95
CA ARG A 381 10.58 31.08 45.55
C ARG A 381 9.66 31.54 46.69
N GLU A 382 8.35 31.42 46.54
CA GLU A 382 7.37 31.72 47.57
C GLU A 382 7.49 30.79 48.79
N ARG A 383 7.72 29.47 48.55
CA ARG A 383 7.99 28.52 49.64
C ARG A 383 9.34 28.76 50.30
N ALA A 384 10.34 29.23 49.58
CA ALA A 384 11.65 29.60 50.14
C ALA A 384 11.62 30.92 50.91
N ALA A 385 10.70 31.86 50.53
CA ALA A 385 10.52 33.15 51.19
C ALA A 385 9.56 33.09 52.40
N ALA A 386 8.84 31.98 52.61
CA ALA A 386 8.03 31.82 53.80
C ALA A 386 8.90 31.75 55.06
N PRO A 387 8.69 32.65 56.06
CA PRO A 387 9.51 32.65 57.25
C PRO A 387 9.43 31.27 57.96
N ARG A 388 10.57 30.63 58.12
CA ARG A 388 10.66 29.46 59.02
C ARG A 388 10.19 29.87 60.39
N ARG A 389 8.99 29.44 60.76
CA ARG A 389 8.55 29.49 62.18
C ARG A 389 9.55 28.67 62.94
N THR A 390 10.46 29.34 63.65
CA THR A 390 11.28 28.79 64.69
C THR A 390 10.31 28.27 65.76
N ALA A 391 10.10 26.97 65.79
CA ALA A 391 9.52 26.30 66.93
C ALA A 391 10.51 26.47 68.09
N ILE A 392 10.14 27.27 69.06
CA ILE A 392 10.84 27.39 70.35
C ILE A 392 10.79 25.98 70.96
N ALA A 393 11.98 25.38 71.12
CA ALA A 393 12.15 24.16 71.84
C ALA A 393 11.93 24.48 73.33
N GLU A 394 10.78 24.14 73.91
CA GLU A 394 10.62 23.95 75.34
C GLU A 394 11.41 22.69 75.73
N ALA A 395 12.40 22.91 76.61
CA ALA A 395 13.23 21.85 77.19
C ALA A 395 12.39 20.89 78.04
N ILE A 396 12.31 19.66 77.64
CA ILE A 396 11.86 18.56 78.50
C ILE A 396 13.09 17.90 79.13
N PRO A 397 13.05 17.63 80.47
CA PRO A 397 14.24 17.17 81.22
C PRO A 397 14.61 15.72 80.85
N ILE A 398 15.93 15.53 80.88
CA ILE A 398 16.58 14.23 80.67
C ILE A 398 16.19 13.25 81.77
N GLY A 399 15.41 12.22 81.42
CA GLY A 399 15.16 11.04 82.23
C GLY A 399 15.76 9.82 81.56
N GLU A 400 16.51 9.09 82.34
CA GLU A 400 17.24 7.86 82.20
C GLU A 400 16.98 6.96 80.97
N LYS A 401 18.08 6.42 80.41
CA LYS A 401 18.12 5.35 79.44
C LYS A 401 17.45 4.09 79.97
N PRO A 402 16.63 3.40 79.18
CA PRO A 402 16.45 1.96 79.28
C PRO A 402 17.34 1.25 78.25
N ASP A 403 17.74 0.05 78.71
CA ASP A 403 18.66 -0.84 78.06
C ASP A 403 18.28 -1.29 76.65
N ALA A 404 19.31 -1.54 75.86
CA ALA A 404 19.24 -2.30 74.64
C ALA A 404 18.82 -3.75 74.98
N ASP A 405 17.62 -4.12 74.39
CA ASP A 405 17.33 -5.48 73.95
C ASP A 405 15.81 -5.53 73.57
N GLU A 406 15.54 -6.17 72.41
CA GLU A 406 14.21 -6.48 71.90
C GLU A 406 13.62 -5.50 70.85
N TYR A 407 14.14 -5.59 69.60
CA TYR A 407 13.30 -5.59 68.40
C TYR A 407 13.87 -6.60 67.39
N PRO A 408 13.10 -7.63 66.96
CA PRO A 408 13.55 -8.53 65.91
C PRO A 408 13.37 -7.84 64.55
N CYS A 409 14.49 -7.58 63.90
CA CYS A 409 14.54 -7.26 62.48
C CYS A 409 14.44 -8.55 61.67
N ASP A 410 13.24 -8.91 61.26
CA ASP A 410 13.04 -9.98 60.29
C ASP A 410 12.31 -9.40 59.07
N TYR A 411 13.07 -8.87 58.13
CA TYR A 411 12.69 -8.76 56.75
C TYR A 411 13.67 -9.61 55.96
N GLY A 412 13.35 -10.92 55.86
CA GLY A 412 14.00 -11.84 54.96
C GLY A 412 13.84 -11.36 53.51
N PHE A 413 14.94 -11.05 52.85
CA PHE A 413 15.01 -11.06 51.40
C PHE A 413 14.99 -12.52 50.96
N GLU A 414 13.88 -12.99 50.44
CA GLU A 414 13.83 -14.23 49.67
C GLU A 414 14.51 -13.99 48.34
N GLU A 415 15.63 -14.68 48.10
CA GLU A 415 16.19 -14.87 46.79
C GLU A 415 15.21 -15.63 45.90
N PRO A 416 15.06 -15.28 44.61
CA PRO A 416 14.21 -16.03 43.67
C PRO A 416 14.78 -17.44 43.49
N PRO A 417 13.95 -18.49 43.41
CA PRO A 417 14.40 -19.85 43.20
C PRO A 417 15.03 -20.05 41.84
N GLU A 418 16.12 -20.81 41.80
CA GLU A 418 16.74 -21.31 40.61
C GLU A 418 15.75 -22.16 39.78
N PRO A 419 15.80 -22.14 38.44
CA PRO A 419 14.91 -22.92 37.61
C PRO A 419 15.22 -24.42 37.75
N GLU A 420 14.24 -25.18 38.23
CA GLU A 420 14.26 -26.65 38.21
C GLU A 420 14.31 -27.18 36.78
N ASP A 421 15.12 -28.20 36.57
CA ASP A 421 15.32 -28.94 35.34
C ASP A 421 14.02 -29.45 34.73
N ALA A 422 13.75 -29.09 33.47
CA ALA A 422 12.67 -29.65 32.70
C ALA A 422 12.99 -31.12 32.30
N PRO A 423 12.02 -32.06 32.37
CA PRO A 423 12.26 -33.42 31.95
C PRO A 423 12.42 -33.52 30.41
N PRO A 424 13.17 -34.52 29.92
CA PRO A 424 13.43 -34.67 28.50
C PRO A 424 12.16 -35.13 27.75
N PHE A 425 11.87 -34.44 26.66
CA PHE A 425 10.84 -34.86 25.72
C PHE A 425 11.34 -36.07 24.92
N ASP A 426 10.66 -37.19 25.07
CA ASP A 426 10.79 -38.35 24.21
C ASP A 426 10.29 -38.01 22.79
N VAL A 427 11.18 -38.13 21.81
CA VAL A 427 10.85 -38.06 20.40
C VAL A 427 10.54 -39.48 19.92
N GLU A 428 9.27 -39.79 19.75
CA GLU A 428 8.87 -41.00 18.99
C GLU A 428 9.14 -40.80 17.49
N GLU A 429 10.03 -41.63 16.95
CA GLU A 429 10.20 -41.84 15.51
C GLU A 429 9.02 -42.66 14.96
N PRO A 430 8.43 -42.29 13.81
CA PRO A 430 7.66 -43.24 13.04
C PRO A 430 8.55 -43.95 12.03
N ALA A 431 8.63 -45.26 12.18
CA ALA A 431 9.25 -46.19 11.24
C ALA A 431 8.55 -46.21 9.88
N GLY A 432 9.30 -46.31 8.79
CA GLY A 432 8.75 -46.59 7.46
C GLY A 432 9.74 -46.38 6.35
N ALA A 433 10.76 -47.24 6.27
CA ALA A 433 11.72 -47.29 5.16
C ALA A 433 11.06 -47.76 3.87
N LYS A 434 11.33 -47.08 2.73
CA LYS A 434 11.47 -47.74 1.42
C LYS A 434 12.56 -47.04 0.59
N ALA A 435 13.62 -47.79 0.41
CA ALA A 435 14.57 -47.94 -0.69
C ALA A 435 14.89 -46.74 -1.60
N ALA A 436 16.15 -46.34 -1.55
CA ALA A 436 16.84 -45.54 -2.55
C ALA A 436 17.18 -46.38 -3.82
N PRO A 437 17.20 -45.79 -5.03
CA PRO A 437 17.97 -46.27 -6.14
C PRO A 437 19.37 -45.63 -6.20
N LYS A 438 20.33 -46.42 -6.63
CA LYS A 438 21.76 -46.19 -6.75
C LYS A 438 22.11 -45.08 -7.77
N PRO A 439 23.31 -44.51 -7.67
CA PRO A 439 23.79 -43.42 -8.50
C PRO A 439 24.26 -43.84 -9.88
N GLU A 440 23.88 -43.06 -10.91
CA GLU A 440 24.50 -43.15 -12.24
C GLU A 440 25.74 -42.24 -12.30
N LYS A 441 26.73 -42.72 -13.08
CA LYS A 441 28.08 -42.21 -13.23
C LYS A 441 28.13 -40.86 -13.97
N PRO A 442 29.17 -40.05 -13.76
CA PRO A 442 29.30 -38.71 -14.33
C PRO A 442 29.78 -38.72 -15.77
N SER A 443 29.21 -37.82 -16.59
CA SER A 443 29.73 -37.42 -17.89
C SER A 443 30.54 -36.12 -17.79
N PRO A 444 31.46 -35.83 -18.72
CA PRO A 444 32.74 -35.20 -18.44
C PRO A 444 32.68 -33.67 -18.30
N ALA A 445 33.56 -33.19 -17.46
CA ALA A 445 33.81 -31.80 -17.13
C ALA A 445 34.22 -30.93 -18.33
N HIS A 446 33.55 -29.77 -18.48
CA HIS A 446 34.14 -28.62 -19.17
C HIS A 446 35.15 -27.92 -18.27
N PRO A 447 36.25 -27.39 -18.82
CA PRO A 447 37.35 -26.88 -18.03
C PRO A 447 36.97 -25.60 -17.27
N ALA A 448 37.31 -25.60 -15.98
CA ALA A 448 37.20 -24.47 -15.10
C ALA A 448 38.03 -23.29 -15.62
N LYS A 449 37.43 -22.11 -15.70
CA LYS A 449 38.19 -20.84 -15.84
C LYS A 449 39.03 -20.62 -14.59
N PRO A 450 40.25 -20.12 -14.74
CA PRO A 450 41.14 -19.87 -13.61
C PRO A 450 40.56 -18.81 -12.67
N ALA A 451 40.68 -19.04 -11.39
CA ALA A 451 40.33 -18.08 -10.32
C ALA A 451 41.10 -16.78 -10.54
N GLU A 452 40.36 -15.67 -10.74
CA GLU A 452 40.95 -14.33 -10.72
C GLU A 452 41.51 -14.06 -9.31
N THR A 453 42.78 -13.75 -9.26
CA THR A 453 43.48 -13.36 -8.02
C THR A 453 42.81 -12.11 -7.42
N ALA A 454 42.57 -12.11 -6.10
CA ALA A 454 41.82 -11.09 -5.33
C ALA A 454 42.32 -9.64 -5.48
N GLY A 455 43.45 -9.40 -6.13
CA GLY A 455 44.04 -8.07 -6.36
C GLY A 455 43.43 -7.26 -7.50
N SER A 456 42.48 -7.80 -8.27
CA SER A 456 41.83 -7.13 -9.42
C SER A 456 40.32 -6.91 -9.27
N MET A 457 39.73 -7.31 -8.14
CA MET A 457 38.28 -7.16 -7.91
C MET A 457 37.93 -5.75 -7.43
N SER A 458 36.84 -5.18 -7.97
CA SER A 458 36.29 -3.93 -7.44
C SER A 458 35.70 -4.14 -6.05
N PRO A 459 35.70 -3.11 -5.16
CA PRO A 459 35.17 -3.21 -3.78
C PRO A 459 33.75 -3.79 -3.72
N GLN A 460 32.90 -3.41 -4.68
CA GLN A 460 31.52 -3.89 -4.77
C GLN A 460 31.41 -5.36 -5.17
N LYS A 461 32.27 -5.84 -6.08
CA LYS A 461 32.30 -7.25 -6.48
C LYS A 461 32.79 -8.14 -5.34
N LEU A 462 33.82 -7.68 -4.61
CA LEU A 462 34.34 -8.39 -3.45
C LEU A 462 33.30 -8.46 -2.33
N TRP A 463 32.61 -7.36 -2.05
CA TRP A 463 31.54 -7.34 -1.04
C TRP A 463 30.40 -8.31 -1.40
N LYS A 464 29.96 -8.31 -2.65
CA LYS A 464 28.92 -9.23 -3.13
C LYS A 464 29.33 -10.69 -2.96
N ALA A 465 30.56 -11.05 -3.31
CA ALA A 465 31.06 -12.42 -3.15
C ALA A 465 31.11 -12.84 -1.67
N ILE A 466 31.44 -11.94 -0.76
CA ILE A 466 31.40 -12.18 0.69
C ILE A 466 29.95 -12.42 1.16
N LEU A 467 28.99 -11.62 0.68
CA LEU A 467 27.57 -11.78 1.02
C LEU A 467 26.99 -13.08 0.48
N ASP A 468 27.34 -13.47 -0.73
CA ASP A 468 26.89 -14.74 -1.32
C ASP A 468 27.40 -15.92 -0.46
N LYS A 469 28.65 -15.86 -0.01
CA LYS A 469 29.22 -16.90 0.88
C LYS A 469 28.63 -16.86 2.29
N LEU A 470 28.32 -15.72 2.80
CA LEU A 470 27.65 -15.53 4.10
C LEU A 470 26.20 -16.06 4.05
N GLY A 471 25.54 -15.93 2.90
CA GLY A 471 24.17 -16.41 2.69
C GLY A 471 24.01 -17.92 2.79
N GLU A 472 25.10 -18.69 2.59
CA GLU A 472 25.12 -20.15 2.75
C GLU A 472 25.06 -20.58 4.22
N THR A 473 25.58 -19.76 5.15
CA THR A 473 25.71 -20.10 6.58
C THR A 473 24.88 -19.22 7.50
N GLU A 474 24.72 -17.93 7.18
CA GLU A 474 24.12 -16.89 8.05
C GLU A 474 23.22 -15.96 7.26
N ARG A 475 22.07 -16.48 6.83
CA ARG A 475 21.14 -15.78 5.93
C ARG A 475 20.66 -14.41 6.42
N THR A 476 20.44 -14.26 7.73
CA THR A 476 19.97 -12.99 8.33
C THR A 476 21.02 -11.89 8.21
N ILE A 477 22.31 -12.22 8.46
CA ILE A 477 23.41 -11.26 8.37
C ILE A 477 23.68 -10.90 6.89
N ALA A 478 23.60 -11.87 5.98
CA ALA A 478 23.75 -11.64 4.56
C ALA A 478 22.69 -10.68 4.00
N VAL A 479 21.43 -10.84 4.39
CA VAL A 479 20.33 -9.93 4.00
C VAL A 479 20.55 -8.51 4.52
N SER A 480 20.99 -8.37 5.77
CA SER A 480 21.30 -7.06 6.32
C SER A 480 22.52 -6.42 5.64
N GLY A 481 23.51 -7.21 5.25
CA GLY A 481 24.68 -6.77 4.51
C GLY A 481 24.38 -6.27 3.09
N MET A 482 23.25 -6.65 2.48
CA MET A 482 22.83 -6.14 1.16
C MET A 482 22.60 -4.63 1.13
N TYR A 483 22.31 -4.02 2.28
CA TYR A 483 22.17 -2.56 2.42
C TYR A 483 23.52 -1.82 2.53
N GLY A 484 24.65 -2.55 2.63
CA GLY A 484 25.99 -2.00 2.61
C GLY A 484 26.59 -1.96 1.22
N LYS A 485 27.35 -0.91 0.92
CA LYS A 485 28.08 -0.76 -0.34
C LYS A 485 29.58 -0.81 -0.08
N GLY A 486 30.31 -1.69 -0.76
CA GLY A 486 31.77 -1.70 -0.74
C GLY A 486 32.30 -0.37 -1.31
N SER A 487 32.90 0.45 -0.45
CA SER A 487 33.33 1.81 -0.80
C SER A 487 34.77 1.88 -1.25
N ALA A 488 35.70 1.21 -0.56
CA ALA A 488 37.13 1.24 -0.87
C ALA A 488 37.82 -0.06 -0.43
N ILE A 489 38.98 -0.34 -1.02
CA ILE A 489 39.91 -1.38 -0.57
C ILE A 489 41.22 -0.68 -0.22
N ASN A 490 41.58 -0.70 1.06
CA ASN A 490 42.82 -0.11 1.58
C ASN A 490 43.73 -1.24 2.06
N GLY A 491 44.71 -1.63 1.23
CA GLY A 491 45.53 -2.82 1.47
C GLY A 491 44.68 -4.08 1.52
N ASN A 492 44.63 -4.74 2.67
CA ASN A 492 43.82 -5.96 2.90
C ASN A 492 42.51 -5.67 3.66
N VAL A 493 42.05 -4.41 3.71
CA VAL A 493 40.83 -4.00 4.41
C VAL A 493 39.80 -3.54 3.38
N LEU A 494 38.65 -4.22 3.32
CA LEU A 494 37.47 -3.79 2.56
C LEU A 494 36.61 -2.87 3.42
N GLU A 495 36.43 -1.64 3.00
CA GLU A 495 35.55 -0.69 3.65
C GLU A 495 34.13 -0.80 3.06
N VAL A 496 33.14 -0.97 3.93
CA VAL A 496 31.73 -1.08 3.56
C VAL A 496 30.94 0.02 4.25
N ALA A 497 30.31 0.87 3.47
CA ALA A 497 29.52 2.00 3.95
C ALA A 497 28.03 1.65 4.02
N PHE A 498 27.38 2.03 5.12
CA PHE A 498 25.93 1.89 5.35
C PHE A 498 25.29 3.27 5.48
N GLU A 499 24.12 3.43 4.86
CA GLU A 499 23.32 4.66 4.93
C GLU A 499 22.42 4.69 6.19
N SER A 500 22.02 3.51 6.73
CA SER A 500 21.17 3.38 7.91
C SER A 500 22.01 3.13 9.18
N GLU A 501 21.82 3.98 10.20
CA GLU A 501 22.47 3.83 11.50
C GLU A 501 22.13 2.52 12.21
N ILE A 502 20.87 2.06 12.09
CA ILE A 502 20.40 0.82 12.72
C ILE A 502 21.13 -0.39 12.12
N ILE A 503 21.22 -0.43 10.77
CA ILE A 503 21.89 -1.53 10.08
C ILE A 503 23.42 -1.49 10.34
N TYR A 504 24.00 -0.29 10.35
CA TYR A 504 25.41 -0.11 10.72
C TYR A 504 25.71 -0.67 12.11
N ARG A 505 24.92 -0.31 13.13
CA ARG A 505 25.11 -0.82 14.51
C ARG A 505 24.96 -2.34 14.58
N MET A 506 23.97 -2.90 13.87
CA MET A 506 23.74 -4.33 13.85
C MET A 506 24.90 -5.09 13.17
N MET A 507 25.41 -4.59 12.04
CA MET A 507 26.50 -5.20 11.28
C MET A 507 27.87 -5.00 11.95
N SER A 508 28.04 -3.94 12.73
CA SER A 508 29.25 -3.63 13.50
C SER A 508 29.30 -4.35 14.85
N ALA A 509 28.25 -5.06 15.25
CA ALA A 509 28.25 -5.86 16.47
C ALA A 509 29.34 -6.96 16.39
N PRO A 510 30.06 -7.23 17.49
CA PRO A 510 31.23 -8.15 17.49
C PRO A 510 30.95 -9.51 16.87
N GLY A 511 29.79 -10.12 17.19
CA GLY A 511 29.40 -11.43 16.65
C GLY A 511 29.04 -11.42 15.16
N ALA A 512 28.47 -10.32 14.62
CA ALA A 512 28.20 -10.18 13.21
C ALA A 512 29.47 -9.91 12.41
N LEU A 513 30.36 -9.04 12.94
CA LEU A 513 31.63 -8.68 12.31
C LEU A 513 32.58 -9.89 12.22
N GLU A 514 32.62 -10.74 13.24
CA GLU A 514 33.41 -11.97 13.25
C GLU A 514 32.96 -12.94 12.14
N LYS A 515 31.65 -13.14 11.98
CA LYS A 515 31.07 -13.99 10.93
C LYS A 515 31.33 -13.42 9.53
N VAL A 516 31.23 -12.11 9.36
CA VAL A 516 31.55 -11.43 8.09
C VAL A 516 33.03 -11.57 7.75
N ASN A 517 33.93 -11.39 8.71
CA ASN A 517 35.39 -11.58 8.51
C ASN A 517 35.72 -13.05 8.21
N GLY A 518 35.06 -14.01 8.85
CA GLY A 518 35.22 -15.42 8.55
C GLY A 518 34.73 -15.80 7.13
N ALA A 519 33.71 -15.11 6.60
CA ALA A 519 33.30 -15.26 5.21
C ALA A 519 34.26 -14.56 4.24
N ALA A 520 34.79 -13.40 4.62
CA ALA A 520 35.78 -12.66 3.85
C ALA A 520 37.09 -13.46 3.67
N ASP A 521 37.57 -14.10 4.71
CA ASP A 521 38.79 -14.95 4.66
C ASP A 521 38.60 -16.18 3.74
N LYS A 522 37.37 -16.72 3.64
CA LYS A 522 37.05 -17.82 2.71
C LYS A 522 37.01 -17.38 1.24
N VAL A 523 36.64 -16.14 0.98
CA VAL A 523 36.52 -15.58 -0.39
C VAL A 523 37.85 -14.97 -0.84
N ALA A 524 38.53 -14.26 0.04
CA ALA A 524 39.82 -13.60 -0.19
C ALA A 524 40.69 -13.73 1.05
N PRO A 525 41.57 -14.77 1.15
CA PRO A 525 42.38 -15.02 2.32
C PRO A 525 43.23 -13.82 2.72
N GLY A 526 43.14 -13.46 4.02
CA GLY A 526 43.88 -12.33 4.58
C GLY A 526 43.16 -10.98 4.46
N TYR A 527 41.95 -10.91 3.87
CA TYR A 527 41.15 -9.69 3.86
C TYR A 527 40.26 -9.58 5.11
N THR A 528 40.13 -8.36 5.62
CA THR A 528 39.19 -8.02 6.71
C THR A 528 38.20 -6.96 6.26
N VAL A 529 37.01 -6.95 6.86
CA VAL A 529 35.97 -5.98 6.54
C VAL A 529 35.86 -4.95 7.65
N ARG A 530 35.86 -3.68 7.28
CA ARG A 530 35.61 -2.55 8.17
C ARG A 530 34.29 -1.89 7.80
N MET A 531 33.37 -1.82 8.76
CA MET A 531 32.08 -1.13 8.58
C MET A 531 32.26 0.37 8.82
N THR A 532 31.66 1.19 7.97
CA THR A 532 31.65 2.65 8.11
C THR A 532 30.22 3.16 7.96
N GLN A 533 29.89 4.21 8.70
CA GLN A 533 28.61 4.90 8.56
C GLN A 533 28.81 6.09 7.63
N LYS A 534 27.99 6.18 6.57
CA LYS A 534 27.97 7.36 5.73
C LYS A 534 27.16 8.43 6.47
N SER A 535 27.85 9.40 7.10
CA SER A 535 27.18 10.53 7.74
C SER A 535 26.49 11.38 6.68
N GLY A 536 25.18 11.59 6.82
CA GLY A 536 24.34 12.38 5.89
C GLY A 536 24.60 13.89 5.95
N GLY A 537 25.77 14.34 6.41
CA GLY A 537 26.11 15.75 6.58
C GLY A 537 26.61 16.45 5.30
N ASP A 538 27.30 15.73 4.44
CA ASP A 538 27.95 16.36 3.26
C ASP A 538 27.01 16.58 2.07
N ASP A 539 25.87 15.89 2.03
CA ASP A 539 24.96 15.94 0.88
C ASP A 539 24.00 17.15 0.92
N ILE A 540 23.69 17.66 2.13
CA ILE A 540 22.79 18.83 2.29
C ILE A 540 23.53 20.10 1.90
N GLU A 541 24.80 20.26 2.28
CA GLU A 541 25.59 21.43 1.97
C GLU A 541 25.97 21.49 0.47
N SER A 542 26.34 20.36 -0.12
CA SER A 542 26.64 20.25 -1.56
C SER A 542 25.38 20.47 -2.40
N THR A 543 24.24 19.95 -1.98
CA THR A 543 22.94 20.14 -2.65
C THR A 543 22.44 21.57 -2.52
N ALA A 544 22.60 22.18 -1.34
CA ALA A 544 22.24 23.59 -1.13
C ALA A 544 23.13 24.54 -1.95
N ARG A 545 24.43 24.27 -2.05
CA ARG A 545 25.35 25.05 -2.92
C ARG A 545 25.02 24.89 -4.40
N ALA A 546 24.61 23.71 -4.83
CA ALA A 546 24.19 23.47 -6.23
C ALA A 546 22.88 24.19 -6.57
N LEU A 547 21.92 24.27 -5.64
CA LEU A 547 20.62 24.91 -5.83
C LEU A 547 20.66 26.44 -5.70
N TYR A 548 21.45 26.98 -4.77
CA TYR A 548 21.43 28.41 -4.42
C TYR A 548 22.72 29.18 -4.78
N GLY A 549 23.72 28.51 -5.38
CA GLY A 549 24.95 29.13 -5.89
C GLY A 549 25.67 29.97 -4.84
N SER A 550 26.15 31.14 -5.24
CA SER A 550 26.91 32.08 -4.41
C SER A 550 26.08 32.81 -3.32
N ALA A 551 24.75 32.62 -3.31
CA ALA A 551 23.86 33.23 -2.32
C ALA A 551 23.80 32.44 -0.99
N PHE A 552 24.30 31.20 -0.96
CA PHE A 552 24.31 30.36 0.25
C PHE A 552 25.49 30.74 1.15
N ARG A 553 25.20 31.30 2.33
CA ARG A 553 26.19 31.57 3.39
C ARG A 553 25.75 30.85 4.67
N ILE A 554 26.67 30.12 5.27
CA ILE A 554 26.49 29.56 6.61
C ILE A 554 26.92 30.63 7.60
N GLU A 555 26.02 31.11 8.45
CA GLU A 555 26.37 31.85 9.66
C GLU A 555 26.61 30.82 10.79
N ASN A 556 27.81 30.83 11.36
CA ASN A 556 28.21 30.01 12.50
C ASN A 556 27.62 30.54 13.81
#